data_96ae0346eb4e20747ec9b061b368b930
#
_entry.id   96ae0346eb4e20747ec9b061b368b930
#
_cell.length_a   1.000
_cell.length_b   1.000
_cell.length_c   1.000
_cell.angle_alpha   90.00
_cell.angle_beta   90.00
_cell.angle_gamma   90.00
#
_symmetry.space_group_name_H-M   'P 1'
#
loop_
_entity.id
_entity.type
_entity.pdbx_description
1 polymer ?
#
loop_
_entity_poly.entity_id
_entity_poly.type
_entity_poly.pdbx_seq_one_letter_code
_entity_poly.pdbx_strand_id
1 'polypeptide(L)'
;MLVHLSVHNYAIVEHLDLELARGMSVITGETGAGKSIMLDALGLALGDRADSGVVRPGADKADILASFDLDDIPEARAWLSERDLDHDGPCILRRVITSEGRSRGYINGSPCPLGDLKALGELLIDIHSQHEHQSLLKPDTHRRLLDEYAGSQELARQVQLAAQRWRQTRQELQRLTSTSDEQRARHQLLSYQLEELENLALGDNELEQLEQEHKSLSNAEQLLGACRQVLDLCSESDAGNVLSALTASLNRLGAFSSQPGALGEASNLLASAQIQVEEAVGELNRFIDHFDADPQRQQLLEERLDTIYTLARKHRIQPTELGELQQRLLEELEDLNADDQASERLAEELAAYARHYQEKAAELSQLRQQAAERLADAVQIEMQGLGMPGGRFSIQLQAGSAEEPQPHGLEQVEFLVSTNPGLPLKSLAKVASGGELSRISLAIQVITAQTSRVPTLVFDEVDVGIGGPTAEVVGQLLRRLGERGQVLTVTHLPQVAAQGHNHLFVHKQRGSEETRTAVASLDTAQRVEEVARMLGGVDLTEESLQHARKMVSSAQH
;
A
#
# COMPACT_ATOMS: atom_id res chain seq x y z
N MET A 1 8.42 26.52 -21.08
CA MET A 1 7.25 27.44 -21.10
C MET A 1 6.29 27.05 -22.24
N LEU A 2 5.00 27.40 -22.15
CA LEU A 2 4.02 27.16 -23.23
C LEU A 2 4.33 28.07 -24.42
N VAL A 3 4.61 27.50 -25.59
CA VAL A 3 4.98 28.30 -26.79
C VAL A 3 3.86 28.31 -27.83
N HIS A 4 3.04 27.24 -27.88
CA HIS A 4 1.96 27.16 -28.87
C HIS A 4 0.77 26.37 -28.32
N LEU A 5 -0.44 26.84 -28.59
CA LEU A 5 -1.70 26.15 -28.29
C LEU A 5 -2.56 26.13 -29.55
N SER A 6 -2.90 24.92 -30.02
CA SER A 6 -3.79 24.71 -31.15
C SER A 6 -5.04 23.93 -30.69
N VAL A 7 -6.21 24.43 -31.06
CA VAL A 7 -7.50 23.85 -30.68
C VAL A 7 -8.39 23.73 -31.90
N HIS A 8 -8.84 22.50 -32.18
CA HIS A 8 -9.75 22.22 -33.29
C HIS A 8 -11.04 21.58 -32.79
N ASN A 9 -12.17 22.10 -33.29
CA ASN A 9 -13.53 21.59 -33.08
C ASN A 9 -13.89 21.39 -31.59
N TYR A 10 -13.54 22.35 -30.77
CA TYR A 10 -13.80 22.34 -29.34
C TYR A 10 -14.86 23.38 -28.96
N ALA A 11 -15.95 22.97 -28.34
CA ALA A 11 -17.09 23.80 -27.95
C ALA A 11 -17.59 24.65 -29.11
N ILE A 12 -17.42 25.96 -29.05
CA ILE A 12 -17.80 26.91 -30.12
C ILE A 12 -16.63 27.26 -31.05
N VAL A 13 -15.44 26.74 -30.76
CA VAL A 13 -14.22 27.04 -31.51
C VAL A 13 -14.05 26.00 -32.61
N GLU A 14 -13.99 26.44 -33.87
CA GLU A 14 -13.66 25.57 -35.00
C GLU A 14 -12.16 25.38 -35.11
N HIS A 15 -11.41 26.47 -35.09
CA HIS A 15 -9.96 26.47 -35.17
C HIS A 15 -9.39 27.67 -34.41
N LEU A 16 -8.39 27.40 -33.58
CA LEU A 16 -7.66 28.41 -32.81
C LEU A 16 -6.19 28.03 -32.80
N ASP A 17 -5.33 28.92 -33.23
CA ASP A 17 -3.89 28.83 -33.15
C ASP A 17 -3.33 30.03 -32.41
N LEU A 18 -2.53 29.77 -31.37
CA LEU A 18 -1.96 30.79 -30.52
C LEU A 18 -0.46 30.57 -30.36
N GLU A 19 0.32 31.57 -30.73
CA GLU A 19 1.71 31.68 -30.34
C GLU A 19 1.79 32.49 -29.04
N LEU A 20 2.51 31.98 -28.07
CA LEU A 20 2.63 32.54 -26.73
C LEU A 20 4.08 32.89 -26.44
N ALA A 21 4.29 34.07 -25.87
CA ALA A 21 5.61 34.60 -25.54
C ALA A 21 5.87 34.62 -24.05
N ARG A 22 7.13 34.82 -23.65
CA ARG A 22 7.51 35.10 -22.26
C ARG A 22 6.84 36.37 -21.75
N GLY A 23 6.73 36.48 -20.44
CA GLY A 23 6.11 37.61 -19.79
C GLY A 23 4.64 37.38 -19.49
N MET A 24 3.95 38.46 -19.09
CA MET A 24 2.52 38.45 -18.82
C MET A 24 1.75 38.66 -20.14
N SER A 25 1.04 37.63 -20.58
CA SER A 25 0.10 37.70 -21.70
C SER A 25 -1.32 37.85 -21.17
N VAL A 26 -1.93 39.00 -21.49
CA VAL A 26 -3.30 39.30 -21.09
C VAL A 26 -4.25 38.88 -22.22
N ILE A 27 -5.36 38.28 -21.84
CA ILE A 27 -6.40 37.79 -22.74
C ILE A 27 -7.67 38.60 -22.46
N THR A 28 -8.08 39.45 -23.43
CA THR A 28 -9.33 40.22 -23.34
C THR A 28 -10.29 39.80 -24.45
N GLY A 29 -11.49 40.35 -24.47
CA GLY A 29 -12.50 40.11 -25.50
C GLY A 29 -13.90 40.11 -24.98
N GLU A 30 -14.86 39.94 -25.89
CA GLU A 30 -16.29 39.96 -25.56
C GLU A 30 -16.67 38.82 -24.59
N THR A 31 -17.71 39.09 -23.76
CA THR A 31 -18.27 38.06 -22.87
C THR A 31 -18.86 36.92 -23.71
N GLY A 32 -18.49 35.67 -23.39
CA GLY A 32 -18.89 34.47 -24.15
C GLY A 32 -18.20 34.31 -25.51
N ALA A 33 -17.10 35.04 -25.78
CA ALA A 33 -16.28 34.88 -27.00
C ALA A 33 -15.32 33.67 -26.95
N GLY A 34 -15.25 32.96 -25.84
CA GLY A 34 -14.41 31.77 -25.74
C GLY A 34 -13.11 31.94 -24.94
N LYS A 35 -12.99 32.98 -24.11
CA LYS A 35 -11.80 33.20 -23.27
C LYS A 35 -11.51 32.02 -22.33
N SER A 36 -12.50 31.60 -21.54
CA SER A 36 -12.36 30.43 -20.65
C SER A 36 -12.22 29.11 -21.43
N ILE A 37 -12.80 29.03 -22.65
CA ILE A 37 -12.69 27.86 -23.52
C ILE A 37 -11.22 27.54 -23.86
N MET A 38 -10.36 28.53 -23.99
CA MET A 38 -8.92 28.33 -24.20
C MET A 38 -8.26 27.66 -23.00
N LEU A 39 -8.60 28.11 -21.79
CA LEU A 39 -8.04 27.54 -20.55
C LEU A 39 -8.57 26.13 -20.28
N ASP A 40 -9.85 25.92 -20.55
CA ASP A 40 -10.47 24.60 -20.47
C ASP A 40 -9.83 23.62 -21.46
N ALA A 41 -9.58 24.06 -22.70
CA ALA A 41 -8.88 23.26 -23.70
C ALA A 41 -7.45 22.93 -23.25
N LEU A 42 -6.75 23.91 -22.69
CA LEU A 42 -5.41 23.70 -22.14
C LEU A 42 -5.42 22.66 -21.00
N GLY A 43 -6.36 22.76 -20.06
CA GLY A 43 -6.54 21.76 -18.99
C GLY A 43 -6.78 20.35 -19.53
N LEU A 44 -7.58 20.23 -20.61
CA LEU A 44 -7.79 18.93 -21.28
C LEU A 44 -6.51 18.37 -21.91
N ALA A 45 -5.67 19.20 -22.52
CA ALA A 45 -4.36 18.78 -23.05
C ALA A 45 -3.42 18.28 -21.94
N LEU A 46 -3.57 18.84 -20.72
CA LEU A 46 -2.83 18.48 -19.51
C LEU A 46 -3.39 17.27 -18.77
N GLY A 47 -4.47 16.66 -19.25
CA GLY A 47 -4.97 15.40 -18.69
C GLY A 47 -6.25 15.53 -17.87
N ASP A 48 -6.92 16.67 -17.84
CA ASP A 48 -8.21 16.84 -17.17
C ASP A 48 -9.29 15.93 -17.75
N ARG A 49 -10.33 15.68 -16.96
CA ARG A 49 -11.47 14.87 -17.40
C ARG A 49 -12.25 15.58 -18.49
N ALA A 50 -12.50 14.87 -19.59
CA ALA A 50 -13.30 15.35 -20.69
C ALA A 50 -14.72 14.79 -20.63
N ASP A 51 -15.71 15.65 -20.91
CA ASP A 51 -17.08 15.24 -21.25
C ASP A 51 -17.22 15.14 -22.78
N SER A 52 -18.08 14.25 -23.27
CA SER A 52 -18.38 14.15 -24.71
C SER A 52 -19.00 15.41 -25.30
N GLY A 53 -19.69 16.21 -24.48
CA GLY A 53 -20.29 17.48 -24.86
C GLY A 53 -19.30 18.59 -25.26
N VAL A 54 -17.99 18.37 -25.08
CA VAL A 54 -16.95 19.36 -25.45
C VAL A 54 -16.63 19.38 -26.94
N VAL A 55 -17.03 18.34 -27.70
CA VAL A 55 -16.85 18.33 -29.16
C VAL A 55 -17.85 19.26 -29.81
N ARG A 56 -17.37 20.10 -30.74
CA ARG A 56 -18.23 21.04 -31.49
C ARG A 56 -19.39 20.31 -32.16
N PRO A 57 -20.61 20.80 -32.09
CA PRO A 57 -21.74 20.20 -32.79
C PRO A 57 -21.46 20.07 -34.29
N GLY A 58 -21.66 18.85 -34.82
CA GLY A 58 -21.41 18.56 -36.22
C GLY A 58 -19.99 18.09 -36.54
N ALA A 59 -19.07 18.07 -35.57
CA ALA A 59 -17.71 17.54 -35.73
C ALA A 59 -17.60 16.12 -35.12
N ASP A 60 -16.75 15.30 -35.72
CA ASP A 60 -16.51 13.92 -35.25
C ASP A 60 -15.60 13.88 -34.02
N LYS A 61 -14.69 14.86 -33.89
CA LYS A 61 -13.70 14.91 -32.81
C LYS A 61 -13.25 16.34 -32.52
N ALA A 62 -12.86 16.58 -31.29
CA ALA A 62 -12.02 17.71 -30.89
C ALA A 62 -10.56 17.27 -30.80
N ASP A 63 -9.64 18.15 -31.20
CA ASP A 63 -8.18 17.90 -31.21
C ASP A 63 -7.48 19.12 -30.61
N ILE A 64 -6.80 18.91 -29.50
CA ILE A 64 -6.14 19.97 -28.73
C ILE A 64 -4.66 19.62 -28.63
N LEU A 65 -3.80 20.59 -28.92
CA LEU A 65 -2.36 20.45 -28.92
C LEU A 65 -1.73 21.62 -28.19
N ALA A 66 -0.89 21.32 -27.19
CA ALA A 66 -0.10 22.29 -26.45
C ALA A 66 1.39 21.95 -26.59
N SER A 67 2.21 22.92 -27.03
CA SER A 67 3.66 22.75 -27.22
C SER A 67 4.41 23.56 -26.18
N PHE A 68 5.37 22.91 -25.54
CA PHE A 68 6.17 23.47 -24.46
C PHE A 68 7.67 23.45 -24.79
N ASP A 69 8.30 24.60 -24.65
CA ASP A 69 9.76 24.69 -24.59
C ASP A 69 10.24 24.24 -23.20
N LEU A 70 11.18 23.27 -23.18
CA LEU A 70 11.68 22.65 -21.95
C LEU A 70 13.05 23.17 -21.50
N ASP A 71 13.59 24.21 -22.11
CA ASP A 71 14.95 24.69 -21.82
C ASP A 71 15.16 25.02 -20.34
N ASP A 72 14.16 25.58 -19.70
CA ASP A 72 14.18 25.98 -18.30
C ASP A 72 13.54 24.91 -17.35
N ILE A 73 13.26 23.66 -17.81
CA ILE A 73 12.53 22.63 -17.05
C ILE A 73 13.28 21.30 -17.06
N PRO A 74 14.40 21.18 -16.34
CA PRO A 74 15.19 19.94 -16.31
C PRO A 74 14.42 18.73 -15.74
N GLU A 75 13.49 18.95 -14.81
CA GLU A 75 12.66 17.90 -14.23
C GLU A 75 11.74 17.25 -15.28
N ALA A 76 11.15 18.06 -16.18
CA ALA A 76 10.31 17.53 -17.25
C ALA A 76 11.13 16.76 -18.30
N ARG A 77 12.35 17.22 -18.61
CA ARG A 77 13.27 16.47 -19.48
C ARG A 77 13.66 15.13 -18.89
N ALA A 78 14.02 15.09 -17.60
CA ALA A 78 14.34 13.86 -16.90
C ALA A 78 13.15 12.89 -16.91
N TRP A 79 11.93 13.40 -16.64
CA TRP A 79 10.70 12.62 -16.63
C TRP A 79 10.41 11.98 -18.01
N LEU A 80 10.66 12.69 -19.11
CA LEU A 80 10.50 12.19 -20.48
C LEU A 80 11.54 11.13 -20.82
N SER A 81 12.81 11.38 -20.43
CA SER A 81 13.93 10.45 -20.69
C SER A 81 13.76 9.11 -19.97
N GLU A 82 13.28 9.13 -18.70
CA GLU A 82 13.00 7.90 -17.94
C GLU A 82 11.92 7.00 -18.59
N ARG A 83 11.13 7.55 -19.53
CA ARG A 83 10.00 6.87 -20.19
C ARG A 83 10.18 6.67 -21.69
N ASP A 84 11.37 6.94 -22.21
CA ASP A 84 11.68 6.88 -23.64
C ASP A 84 10.72 7.72 -24.50
N LEU A 85 10.30 8.89 -23.97
CA LEU A 85 9.42 9.85 -24.64
C LEU A 85 10.16 11.10 -25.12
N ASP A 86 11.49 11.09 -25.14
CA ASP A 86 12.33 12.18 -25.60
C ASP A 86 12.05 12.55 -27.08
N HIS A 87 12.15 13.83 -27.39
CA HIS A 87 12.01 14.37 -28.74
C HIS A 87 12.93 15.58 -28.94
N ASP A 88 13.51 15.68 -30.12
CA ASP A 88 14.27 16.87 -30.54
C ASP A 88 13.28 18.01 -30.83
N GLY A 89 13.23 19.02 -29.97
CA GLY A 89 12.35 20.18 -30.08
C GLY A 89 11.36 20.35 -28.95
N PRO A 90 10.32 21.17 -29.13
CA PRO A 90 9.30 21.40 -28.09
C PRO A 90 8.56 20.13 -27.69
N CYS A 91 8.26 19.97 -26.40
CA CYS A 91 7.42 18.89 -25.92
C CYS A 91 5.96 19.14 -26.32
N ILE A 92 5.34 18.17 -26.98
CA ILE A 92 3.98 18.28 -27.51
C ILE A 92 3.05 17.38 -26.68
N LEU A 93 2.10 17.99 -25.99
CA LEU A 93 0.96 17.34 -25.36
C LEU A 93 -0.25 17.46 -26.29
N ARG A 94 -0.90 16.33 -26.61
CA ARG A 94 -2.06 16.31 -27.48
C ARG A 94 -3.19 15.49 -26.88
N ARG A 95 -4.41 16.03 -27.00
CA ARG A 95 -5.63 15.37 -26.60
C ARG A 95 -6.62 15.27 -27.73
N VAL A 96 -7.11 14.05 -28.01
CA VAL A 96 -8.17 13.82 -29.00
C VAL A 96 -9.39 13.26 -28.30
N ILE A 97 -10.55 13.91 -28.48
CA ILE A 97 -11.84 13.53 -27.87
C ILE A 97 -12.84 13.34 -28.99
N THR A 98 -13.47 12.17 -29.09
CA THR A 98 -14.49 11.90 -30.12
C THR A 98 -15.89 12.27 -29.60
N SER A 99 -16.82 12.55 -30.52
CA SER A 99 -18.25 12.79 -30.22
C SER A 99 -18.92 11.61 -29.49
N GLU A 100 -18.37 10.40 -29.62
CA GLU A 100 -18.79 9.19 -28.90
C GLU A 100 -18.26 9.12 -27.45
N GLY A 101 -17.47 10.11 -27.01
CA GLY A 101 -16.89 10.15 -25.66
C GLY A 101 -15.59 9.38 -25.48
N ARG A 102 -15.01 8.81 -26.53
CA ARG A 102 -13.67 8.22 -26.44
C ARG A 102 -12.61 9.31 -26.40
N SER A 103 -11.64 9.15 -25.51
CA SER A 103 -10.59 10.13 -25.29
C SER A 103 -9.20 9.49 -25.29
N ARG A 104 -8.24 10.09 -26.00
CA ARG A 104 -6.85 9.62 -26.11
C ARG A 104 -5.87 10.75 -25.86
N GLY A 105 -4.83 10.47 -25.07
CA GLY A 105 -3.72 11.37 -24.82
C GLY A 105 -2.47 10.94 -25.58
N TYR A 106 -1.63 11.93 -25.92
CA TYR A 106 -0.35 11.70 -26.60
C TYR A 106 0.70 12.65 -26.04
N ILE A 107 1.91 12.14 -25.85
CA ILE A 107 3.12 12.91 -25.54
C ILE A 107 4.11 12.68 -26.67
N ASN A 108 4.57 13.75 -27.30
CA ASN A 108 5.51 13.72 -28.45
C ASN A 108 5.10 12.72 -29.55
N GLY A 109 3.77 12.63 -29.81
CA GLY A 109 3.20 11.73 -30.81
C GLY A 109 2.94 10.31 -30.32
N SER A 110 3.49 9.89 -29.20
CA SER A 110 3.28 8.57 -28.59
C SER A 110 2.01 8.55 -27.75
N PRO A 111 1.11 7.55 -27.91
CA PRO A 111 -0.09 7.43 -27.08
C PRO A 111 0.29 7.12 -25.64
N CYS A 112 -0.35 7.79 -24.67
CA CYS A 112 -0.05 7.64 -23.26
C CYS A 112 -1.32 7.61 -22.38
N PRO A 113 -1.24 7.03 -21.17
CA PRO A 113 -2.28 7.15 -20.16
C PRO A 113 -2.52 8.60 -19.75
N LEU A 114 -3.75 8.94 -19.35
CA LEU A 114 -4.08 10.29 -18.87
C LEU A 114 -3.31 10.70 -17.61
N GLY A 115 -2.95 9.72 -16.79
CA GLY A 115 -2.10 9.94 -15.61
C GLY A 115 -0.72 10.50 -15.96
N ASP A 116 -0.15 10.06 -17.09
CA ASP A 116 1.15 10.54 -17.56
C ASP A 116 1.06 11.96 -18.12
N LEU A 117 -0.02 12.27 -18.87
CA LEU A 117 -0.29 13.66 -19.27
C LEU A 117 -0.41 14.59 -18.08
N LYS A 118 -1.11 14.15 -17.04
CA LYS A 118 -1.30 14.94 -15.82
C LYS A 118 0.02 15.12 -15.07
N ALA A 119 0.78 14.05 -14.87
CA ALA A 119 2.06 14.09 -14.16
C ALA A 119 3.08 15.01 -14.85
N LEU A 120 3.15 14.94 -16.19
CA LEU A 120 4.00 15.84 -16.97
C LEU A 120 3.43 17.28 -16.96
N GLY A 121 2.13 17.43 -17.10
CA GLY A 121 1.44 18.73 -17.07
C GLY A 121 1.71 19.52 -15.79
N GLU A 122 1.72 18.86 -14.64
CA GLU A 122 2.02 19.46 -13.33
C GLU A 122 3.46 20.01 -13.23
N LEU A 123 4.39 19.53 -14.06
CA LEU A 123 5.74 20.09 -14.15
C LEU A 123 5.86 21.28 -15.12
N LEU A 124 4.89 21.44 -16.04
CA LEU A 124 4.95 22.39 -17.13
C LEU A 124 4.17 23.68 -16.88
N ILE A 125 3.02 23.56 -16.22
CA ILE A 125 2.06 24.66 -16.08
C ILE A 125 1.21 24.50 -14.83
N ASP A 126 0.96 25.61 -14.16
CA ASP A 126 0.06 25.70 -13.01
C ASP A 126 -1.14 26.61 -13.37
N ILE A 127 -2.36 26.07 -13.27
CA ILE A 127 -3.60 26.73 -13.67
C ILE A 127 -4.40 27.10 -12.43
N HIS A 128 -4.42 28.38 -12.12
CA HIS A 128 -5.22 28.97 -11.04
C HIS A 128 -6.59 29.41 -11.57
N SER A 129 -7.60 28.54 -11.43
CA SER A 129 -8.96 28.74 -11.94
C SER A 129 -9.97 29.11 -10.84
N GLN A 130 -11.18 29.50 -11.25
CA GLN A 130 -12.30 29.78 -10.33
C GLN A 130 -12.60 28.67 -9.32
N HIS A 131 -12.31 27.41 -9.67
CA HIS A 131 -12.50 26.27 -8.77
C HIS A 131 -11.45 26.20 -7.64
N GLU A 132 -10.31 26.86 -7.77
CA GLU A 132 -9.30 26.91 -6.71
C GLU A 132 -9.73 27.71 -5.47
N HIS A 133 -10.57 28.73 -5.63
CA HIS A 133 -11.16 29.43 -4.49
C HIS A 133 -11.92 28.46 -3.56
N GLN A 134 -12.55 27.42 -4.12
CA GLN A 134 -13.22 26.37 -3.34
C GLN A 134 -12.21 25.35 -2.76
N SER A 135 -11.11 25.09 -3.46
CA SER A 135 -10.08 24.18 -2.97
C SER A 135 -9.31 24.79 -1.79
N LEU A 136 -9.08 26.10 -1.79
CA LEU A 136 -8.48 26.84 -0.68
C LEU A 136 -9.29 26.80 0.64
N LEU A 137 -10.54 26.33 0.60
CA LEU A 137 -11.32 26.10 1.82
C LEU A 137 -10.97 24.76 2.51
N LYS A 138 -10.15 23.93 1.88
CA LYS A 138 -9.78 22.60 2.37
C LYS A 138 -8.40 22.59 3.06
N PRO A 139 -8.28 22.01 4.26
CA PRO A 139 -7.00 21.92 4.98
C PRO A 139 -5.88 21.21 4.19
N ASP A 140 -6.22 20.21 3.37
CA ASP A 140 -5.24 19.52 2.53
C ASP A 140 -4.56 20.46 1.53
N THR A 141 -5.32 21.43 0.98
CA THR A 141 -4.75 22.46 0.09
C THR A 141 -3.82 23.39 0.86
N HIS A 142 -4.18 23.78 2.09
CA HIS A 142 -3.31 24.61 2.94
C HIS A 142 -1.96 23.94 3.19
N ARG A 143 -1.97 22.66 3.51
CA ARG A 143 -0.76 21.87 3.72
C ARG A 143 0.10 21.78 2.46
N ARG A 144 -0.52 21.49 1.30
CA ARG A 144 0.18 21.40 0.01
C ARG A 144 0.86 22.72 -0.33
N LEU A 145 0.15 23.85 -0.25
CA LEU A 145 0.68 25.18 -0.52
C LEU A 145 1.83 25.55 0.43
N LEU A 146 1.72 25.19 1.71
CA LEU A 146 2.80 25.42 2.67
C LEU A 146 4.04 24.56 2.35
N ASP A 147 3.85 23.27 1.99
CA ASP A 147 4.94 22.37 1.61
C ASP A 147 5.60 22.83 0.30
N GLU A 148 4.84 23.35 -0.66
CA GLU A 148 5.35 23.95 -1.89
C GLU A 148 6.17 25.20 -1.60
N TYR A 149 5.66 26.12 -0.79
CA TYR A 149 6.35 27.34 -0.40
C TYR A 149 7.63 27.06 0.43
N ALA A 150 7.59 26.03 1.27
CA ALA A 150 8.73 25.55 2.04
C ALA A 150 9.79 24.82 1.19
N GLY A 151 9.45 24.38 -0.02
CA GLY A 151 10.28 23.49 -0.84
C GLY A 151 10.44 22.09 -0.22
N SER A 152 9.47 21.65 0.59
CA SER A 152 9.53 20.42 1.38
C SER A 152 8.73 19.25 0.80
N GLN A 153 8.29 19.33 -0.47
CA GLN A 153 7.43 18.31 -1.11
C GLN A 153 8.08 16.91 -1.08
N GLU A 154 9.39 16.83 -1.36
CA GLU A 154 10.11 15.54 -1.35
C GLU A 154 10.18 14.96 0.07
N LEU A 155 10.42 15.80 1.08
CA LEU A 155 10.42 15.37 2.48
C LEU A 155 9.02 14.93 2.93
N ALA A 156 7.97 15.66 2.52
CA ALA A 156 6.57 15.27 2.76
C ALA A 156 6.23 13.90 2.13
N ARG A 157 6.75 13.64 0.91
CA ARG A 157 6.62 12.33 0.25
C ARG A 157 7.34 11.22 1.03
N GLN A 158 8.54 11.49 1.55
CA GLN A 158 9.28 10.52 2.38
C GLN A 158 8.52 10.20 3.68
N VAL A 159 7.93 11.20 4.34
CA VAL A 159 7.07 11.02 5.52
C VAL A 159 5.85 10.15 5.19
N GLN A 160 5.20 10.41 4.07
CA GLN A 160 4.05 9.61 3.61
C GLN A 160 4.43 8.14 3.38
N LEU A 161 5.55 7.89 2.70
CA LEU A 161 6.05 6.54 2.46
C LEU A 161 6.45 5.82 3.75
N ALA A 162 7.09 6.52 4.69
CA ALA A 162 7.44 5.96 6.00
C ALA A 162 6.20 5.57 6.80
N ALA A 163 5.17 6.42 6.84
CA ALA A 163 3.89 6.12 7.48
C ALA A 163 3.17 4.93 6.83
N GLN A 164 3.23 4.83 5.51
CA GLN A 164 2.63 3.72 4.77
C GLN A 164 3.33 2.38 5.09
N ARG A 165 4.68 2.36 5.08
CA ARG A 165 5.47 1.17 5.43
C ARG A 165 5.16 0.72 6.85
N TRP A 166 5.19 1.65 7.80
CA TRP A 166 4.86 1.35 9.19
C TRP A 166 3.47 0.70 9.32
N ARG A 167 2.47 1.25 8.63
CA ARG A 167 1.10 0.73 8.66
C ARG A 167 0.99 -0.66 8.06
N GLN A 168 1.68 -0.92 6.95
CA GLN A 168 1.71 -2.24 6.32
C GLN A 168 2.36 -3.28 7.23
N THR A 169 3.55 -2.98 7.78
CA THR A 169 4.25 -3.88 8.71
C THR A 169 3.43 -4.15 9.97
N ARG A 170 2.73 -3.12 10.50
CA ARG A 170 1.84 -3.30 11.66
C ARG A 170 0.66 -4.24 11.35
N GLN A 171 0.05 -4.12 10.19
CA GLN A 171 -1.04 -5.01 9.78
C GLN A 171 -0.56 -6.46 9.65
N GLU A 172 0.63 -6.66 9.12
CA GLU A 172 1.24 -7.99 9.01
C GLU A 172 1.56 -8.58 10.38
N LEU A 173 2.17 -7.80 11.27
CA LEU A 173 2.42 -8.20 12.65
C LEU A 173 1.12 -8.54 13.38
N GLN A 174 0.08 -7.72 13.24
CA GLN A 174 -1.23 -8.01 13.86
C GLN A 174 -1.84 -9.31 13.33
N ARG A 175 -1.67 -9.62 12.05
CA ARG A 175 -2.15 -10.87 11.47
C ARG A 175 -1.46 -12.08 12.09
N LEU A 176 -0.14 -12.04 12.26
CA LEU A 176 0.62 -13.11 12.90
C LEU A 176 0.30 -13.24 14.40
N THR A 177 0.14 -12.12 15.09
CA THR A 177 -0.10 -12.12 16.55
C THR A 177 -1.55 -12.35 16.96
N SER A 178 -2.53 -12.21 16.06
CA SER A 178 -3.95 -12.41 16.37
C SER A 178 -4.32 -13.85 16.78
N THR A 179 -3.45 -14.82 16.53
CA THR A 179 -3.58 -16.24 16.90
C THR A 179 -2.68 -16.64 18.09
N SER A 180 -2.01 -15.70 18.74
CA SER A 180 -0.88 -15.98 19.63
C SER A 180 -1.21 -16.80 20.89
N ASP A 181 -2.38 -16.65 21.50
CA ASP A 181 -2.74 -17.42 22.71
C ASP A 181 -3.07 -18.88 22.37
N GLU A 182 -3.71 -19.12 21.24
CA GLU A 182 -4.00 -20.45 20.73
C GLU A 182 -2.72 -21.15 20.23
N GLN A 183 -1.84 -20.39 19.57
CA GLN A 183 -0.52 -20.88 19.15
C GLN A 183 0.40 -21.21 20.33
N ARG A 184 0.43 -20.39 21.39
CA ARG A 184 1.21 -20.69 22.59
C ARG A 184 0.72 -21.96 23.30
N ALA A 185 -0.60 -22.13 23.43
CA ALA A 185 -1.17 -23.35 23.98
C ALA A 185 -0.83 -24.57 23.11
N ARG A 186 -0.88 -24.42 21.80
CA ARG A 186 -0.49 -25.46 20.84
C ARG A 186 0.99 -25.81 20.94
N HIS A 187 1.87 -24.80 20.99
CA HIS A 187 3.31 -24.98 21.18
C HIS A 187 3.63 -25.75 22.47
N GLN A 188 3.02 -25.39 23.60
CA GLN A 188 3.21 -26.10 24.86
C GLN A 188 2.76 -27.56 24.77
N LEU A 189 1.63 -27.82 24.11
CA LEU A 189 1.12 -29.17 23.91
C LEU A 189 2.07 -30.01 23.05
N LEU A 190 2.53 -29.44 21.92
CA LEU A 190 3.46 -30.12 21.00
C LEU A 190 4.80 -30.43 21.69
N SER A 191 5.36 -29.45 22.42
CA SER A 191 6.59 -29.64 23.17
C SER A 191 6.48 -30.78 24.20
N TYR A 192 5.36 -30.84 24.95
CA TYR A 192 5.10 -31.90 25.89
C TYR A 192 4.97 -33.28 25.22
N GLN A 193 4.23 -33.35 24.09
CA GLN A 193 4.04 -34.59 23.36
C GLN A 193 5.34 -35.09 22.71
N LEU A 194 6.19 -34.20 22.22
CA LEU A 194 7.51 -34.52 21.68
C LEU A 194 8.43 -35.02 22.78
N GLU A 195 8.47 -34.39 23.94
CA GLU A 195 9.28 -34.85 25.08
C GLU A 195 8.89 -36.27 25.52
N GLU A 196 7.61 -36.62 25.52
CA GLU A 196 7.16 -38.00 25.83
C GLU A 196 7.65 -39.00 24.78
N LEU A 197 7.61 -38.65 23.49
CA LEU A 197 8.08 -39.51 22.39
C LEU A 197 9.62 -39.62 22.37
N GLU A 198 10.33 -38.55 22.67
CA GLU A 198 11.79 -38.54 22.80
C GLU A 198 12.25 -39.37 23.98
N ASN A 199 11.55 -39.30 25.12
CA ASN A 199 11.82 -40.13 26.29
C ASN A 199 11.56 -41.63 26.04
N LEU A 200 10.59 -41.95 25.16
CA LEU A 200 10.38 -43.32 24.71
C LEU A 200 11.58 -43.83 23.89
N ALA A 201 12.19 -42.93 23.08
CA ALA A 201 13.35 -43.24 22.23
C ALA A 201 13.18 -44.56 21.46
N LEU A 202 12.07 -44.69 20.74
CA LEU A 202 11.76 -45.90 19.97
C LEU A 202 12.74 -46.04 18.79
N GLY A 203 13.48 -47.15 18.77
CA GLY A 203 14.42 -47.46 17.69
C GLY A 203 13.72 -47.95 16.42
N ASP A 204 14.44 -47.86 15.29
CA ASP A 204 13.96 -48.39 14.01
C ASP A 204 13.73 -49.92 14.13
N ASN A 205 12.52 -50.37 13.79
CA ASN A 205 12.05 -51.75 13.86
C ASN A 205 12.13 -52.37 15.28
N GLU A 206 12.33 -51.57 16.33
CA GLU A 206 12.40 -52.05 17.72
C GLU A 206 11.10 -52.77 18.10
N LEU A 207 9.95 -52.24 17.76
CA LEU A 207 8.64 -52.82 18.07
C LEU A 207 8.51 -54.25 17.50
N GLU A 208 8.82 -54.43 16.22
CA GLU A 208 8.75 -55.76 15.59
C GLU A 208 9.71 -56.77 16.24
N GLN A 209 10.92 -56.33 16.59
CA GLN A 209 11.90 -57.17 17.28
C GLN A 209 11.42 -57.58 18.66
N LEU A 210 10.88 -56.62 19.43
CA LEU A 210 10.35 -56.88 20.76
C LEU A 210 9.14 -57.83 20.73
N GLU A 211 8.21 -57.63 19.79
CA GLU A 211 7.05 -58.53 19.60
C GLU A 211 7.48 -59.94 19.21
N GLN A 212 8.45 -60.04 18.29
CA GLN A 212 8.95 -61.35 17.86
C GLN A 212 9.70 -62.09 19.00
N GLU A 213 10.52 -61.37 19.77
CA GLU A 213 11.23 -61.91 20.92
C GLU A 213 10.23 -62.33 22.04
N HIS A 214 9.28 -61.46 22.36
CA HIS A 214 8.22 -61.76 23.35
C HIS A 214 7.41 -62.99 22.95
N LYS A 215 7.02 -63.11 21.68
CA LYS A 215 6.29 -64.28 21.18
C LYS A 215 7.12 -65.57 21.31
N SER A 216 8.43 -65.49 21.06
CA SER A 216 9.31 -66.61 21.18
C SER A 216 9.46 -67.11 22.64
N LEU A 217 9.65 -66.16 23.57
CA LEU A 217 9.76 -66.45 25.01
C LEU A 217 8.43 -66.94 25.60
N SER A 218 7.30 -66.36 25.24
CA SER A 218 5.97 -66.82 25.67
C SER A 218 5.63 -68.20 25.17
N ASN A 219 5.98 -68.55 23.92
CA ASN A 219 5.82 -69.90 23.41
C ASN A 219 6.69 -70.89 24.17
N ALA A 220 7.91 -70.46 24.50
CA ALA A 220 8.87 -71.24 25.29
C ALA A 220 8.36 -71.55 26.69
N GLU A 221 7.80 -70.58 27.38
CA GLU A 221 7.20 -70.74 28.70
C GLU A 221 6.00 -71.70 28.66
N GLN A 222 5.11 -71.58 27.67
CA GLN A 222 4.01 -72.51 27.48
C GLN A 222 4.49 -73.94 27.26
N LEU A 223 5.57 -74.10 26.45
CA LEU A 223 6.17 -75.44 26.21
C LEU A 223 6.75 -76.03 27.48
N LEU A 224 7.50 -75.23 28.25
CA LEU A 224 8.04 -75.69 29.57
C LEU A 224 6.92 -76.02 30.55
N GLY A 225 5.87 -75.22 30.59
CA GLY A 225 4.68 -75.49 31.41
C GLY A 225 4.00 -76.81 31.05
N ALA A 226 3.86 -77.08 29.74
CA ALA A 226 3.35 -78.40 29.29
C ALA A 226 4.25 -79.56 29.66
N CYS A 227 5.58 -79.42 29.47
CA CYS A 227 6.54 -80.45 29.89
C CYS A 227 6.49 -80.75 31.40
N ARG A 228 6.44 -79.73 32.25
CA ARG A 228 6.32 -79.88 33.70
C ARG A 228 5.01 -80.55 34.11
N GLN A 229 3.88 -80.21 33.46
CA GLN A 229 2.60 -80.90 33.72
C GLN A 229 2.67 -82.38 33.36
N VAL A 230 3.33 -82.72 32.25
CA VAL A 230 3.50 -84.14 31.86
C VAL A 230 4.40 -84.83 32.85
N LEU A 231 5.50 -84.20 33.29
CA LEU A 231 6.36 -84.76 34.34
C LEU A 231 5.66 -84.99 35.65
N ASP A 232 4.87 -84.06 36.11
CA ASP A 232 4.03 -84.18 37.30
C ASP A 232 3.10 -85.42 37.20
N LEU A 233 2.39 -85.55 36.10
CA LEU A 233 1.51 -86.67 35.83
C LEU A 233 2.25 -88.03 35.78
N CYS A 234 3.42 -88.03 35.13
CA CYS A 234 4.15 -89.29 34.90
C CYS A 234 4.96 -89.75 36.11
N SER A 235 5.60 -88.80 36.85
CA SER A 235 6.64 -89.20 37.85
C SER A 235 6.59 -88.42 39.18
N GLU A 236 6.14 -87.12 39.20
CA GLU A 236 6.37 -86.23 40.36
C GLU A 236 5.18 -86.09 41.29
N SER A 237 3.94 -86.29 40.81
CA SER A 237 2.73 -86.06 41.57
C SER A 237 2.63 -86.98 42.82
N ASP A 238 2.56 -86.34 44.01
CA ASP A 238 2.42 -87.06 45.29
C ASP A 238 1.03 -87.71 45.44
N ALA A 239 0.02 -87.23 44.73
CA ALA A 239 -1.34 -87.80 44.77
C ALA A 239 -1.46 -89.13 43.98
N GLY A 240 -0.40 -89.50 43.27
CA GLY A 240 -0.27 -90.70 42.42
C GLY A 240 0.12 -90.32 41.00
N ASN A 241 1.13 -90.97 40.49
CA ASN A 241 1.66 -90.78 39.15
C ASN A 241 1.67 -92.10 38.36
N VAL A 242 1.87 -92.03 37.06
CA VAL A 242 1.84 -93.18 36.16
C VAL A 242 2.87 -94.19 36.53
N LEU A 243 4.12 -93.79 36.86
CA LEU A 243 5.18 -94.69 37.26
C LEU A 243 4.87 -95.44 38.58
N SER A 244 4.31 -94.69 39.56
CA SER A 244 3.90 -95.34 40.82
C SER A 244 2.75 -96.31 40.62
N ALA A 245 1.78 -95.99 39.76
CA ALA A 245 0.68 -96.90 39.42
C ALA A 245 1.15 -98.15 38.67
N LEU A 246 2.09 -98.00 37.71
CA LEU A 246 2.69 -99.09 37.01
C LEU A 246 3.53 -99.99 37.94
N THR A 247 4.33 -99.42 38.81
CA THR A 247 5.11 -100.12 39.81
C THR A 247 4.23 -100.91 40.76
N ALA A 248 3.16 -100.30 41.28
CA ALA A 248 2.18 -100.95 42.16
C ALA A 248 1.44 -102.11 41.43
N SER A 249 1.14 -101.94 40.16
CA SER A 249 0.54 -102.97 39.33
C SER A 249 1.45 -104.14 39.06
N LEU A 250 2.74 -103.90 38.74
CA LEU A 250 3.77 -104.90 38.56
C LEU A 250 4.05 -105.67 39.83
N ASN A 251 4.11 -104.96 40.97
CA ASN A 251 4.30 -105.63 42.25
C ASN A 251 3.14 -106.60 42.60
N ARG A 252 1.90 -106.23 42.29
CA ARG A 252 0.73 -107.10 42.49
C ARG A 252 0.74 -108.31 41.56
N LEU A 253 1.13 -108.11 40.29
CA LEU A 253 1.22 -109.21 39.30
C LEU A 253 2.48 -110.12 39.54
N GLY A 254 3.54 -109.56 40.12
CA GLY A 254 4.77 -110.23 40.40
C GLY A 254 4.61 -111.53 41.25
N ALA A 255 3.63 -111.57 42.15
CA ALA A 255 3.25 -112.73 42.91
C ALA A 255 2.70 -113.89 42.01
N PHE A 256 2.35 -113.60 40.76
CA PHE A 256 1.76 -114.57 39.81
C PHE A 256 2.62 -114.71 38.52
N SER A 257 3.83 -114.22 38.49
CA SER A 257 4.71 -114.15 37.31
C SER A 257 5.22 -115.54 36.82
N SER A 258 5.09 -116.61 37.59
CA SER A 258 5.47 -117.98 37.20
C SER A 258 4.34 -118.76 36.52
N GLN A 259 3.20 -118.16 36.26
CA GLN A 259 2.11 -118.79 35.54
C GLN A 259 2.23 -118.53 34.01
N PRO A 260 2.28 -119.60 33.18
CA PRO A 260 2.28 -119.38 31.74
C PRO A 260 0.93 -118.92 31.22
N GLY A 261 0.88 -117.91 30.33
CA GLY A 261 -0.32 -117.39 29.65
C GLY A 261 -0.47 -115.90 29.70
N ALA A 262 -1.69 -115.40 29.53
CA ALA A 262 -2.05 -113.94 29.39
C ALA A 262 -1.61 -113.06 30.55
N LEU A 263 -1.42 -113.54 31.76
CA LEU A 263 -0.91 -112.77 32.90
C LEU A 263 0.59 -112.44 32.77
N GLY A 264 1.40 -113.36 32.23
CA GLY A 264 2.81 -113.12 31.93
C GLY A 264 2.97 -112.03 30.86
N GLU A 265 2.19 -112.18 29.78
CA GLU A 265 2.18 -111.14 28.70
C GLU A 265 1.76 -109.76 29.24
N ALA A 266 0.75 -109.70 30.07
CA ALA A 266 0.30 -108.45 30.69
C ALA A 266 1.38 -107.80 31.59
N SER A 267 2.10 -108.65 32.38
CA SER A 267 3.22 -108.15 33.18
C SER A 267 4.36 -107.61 32.35
N ASN A 268 4.71 -108.29 31.24
CA ASN A 268 5.77 -107.82 30.32
C ASN A 268 5.37 -106.53 29.62
N LEU A 269 4.11 -106.41 29.22
CA LEU A 269 3.60 -105.16 28.62
C LEU A 269 3.64 -103.99 29.61
N LEU A 270 3.22 -104.20 30.86
CA LEU A 270 3.33 -103.18 31.91
C LEU A 270 4.78 -102.81 32.27
N ALA A 271 5.67 -103.78 32.31
CA ALA A 271 7.11 -103.54 32.50
C ALA A 271 7.72 -102.73 31.34
N SER A 272 7.34 -103.05 30.09
CA SER A 272 7.78 -102.29 28.92
C SER A 272 7.21 -100.90 28.95
N ALA A 273 5.95 -100.72 29.35
CA ALA A 273 5.35 -99.41 29.52
C ALA A 273 6.03 -98.56 30.58
N GLN A 274 6.43 -99.14 31.72
CA GLN A 274 7.19 -98.48 32.78
C GLN A 274 8.51 -97.92 32.21
N ILE A 275 9.29 -98.75 31.53
CA ILE A 275 10.58 -98.36 30.94
C ILE A 275 10.36 -97.19 29.93
N GLN A 276 9.36 -97.33 29.10
CA GLN A 276 9.06 -96.29 28.11
C GLN A 276 8.65 -94.94 28.76
N VAL A 277 7.88 -94.96 29.86
CA VAL A 277 7.53 -93.78 30.62
C VAL A 277 8.76 -93.23 31.35
N GLU A 278 9.61 -94.04 31.95
CA GLU A 278 10.87 -93.59 32.55
C GLU A 278 11.80 -92.93 31.53
N GLU A 279 11.89 -93.49 30.33
CA GLU A 279 12.68 -92.92 29.23
C GLU A 279 12.11 -91.59 28.77
N ALA A 280 10.81 -91.54 28.59
CA ALA A 280 10.10 -90.26 28.23
C ALA A 280 10.31 -89.17 29.30
N VAL A 281 10.21 -89.49 30.60
CA VAL A 281 10.53 -88.63 31.73
C VAL A 281 11.98 -88.15 31.67
N GLY A 282 12.90 -89.03 31.37
CA GLY A 282 14.32 -88.67 31.19
C GLY A 282 14.58 -87.71 30.04
N GLU A 283 13.88 -87.90 28.90
CA GLU A 283 13.99 -87.01 27.77
C GLU A 283 13.39 -85.64 28.08
N LEU A 284 12.23 -85.56 28.73
CA LEU A 284 11.60 -84.35 29.15
C LEU A 284 12.47 -83.57 30.15
N ASN A 285 13.05 -84.22 31.14
CA ASN A 285 13.97 -83.57 32.07
C ASN A 285 15.20 -83.02 31.36
N ARG A 286 15.84 -83.78 30.43
CA ARG A 286 16.93 -83.28 29.61
C ARG A 286 16.56 -82.08 28.76
N PHE A 287 15.34 -82.05 28.21
CA PHE A 287 14.82 -80.92 27.46
C PHE A 287 14.71 -79.71 28.35
N ILE A 288 14.10 -79.84 29.54
CA ILE A 288 13.92 -78.71 30.50
C ILE A 288 15.26 -78.16 30.99
N ASP A 289 16.23 -79.06 31.32
CA ASP A 289 17.56 -78.66 31.81
C ASP A 289 18.40 -77.91 30.76
N HIS A 290 18.18 -78.15 29.47
CA HIS A 290 18.88 -77.50 28.39
C HIS A 290 18.13 -76.29 27.87
N PHE A 291 16.93 -75.99 28.37
CA PHE A 291 16.10 -74.88 27.95
C PHE A 291 16.40 -73.65 28.80
N ASP A 292 17.05 -72.67 28.19
CA ASP A 292 17.42 -71.40 28.83
C ASP A 292 16.20 -70.43 28.77
N ALA A 293 15.35 -70.43 29.80
CA ALA A 293 14.27 -69.46 29.99
C ALA A 293 14.84 -68.31 30.80
N ASP A 294 14.85 -67.11 30.19
CA ASP A 294 15.24 -65.88 30.88
C ASP A 294 13.95 -65.06 31.29
N PRO A 295 13.47 -65.31 32.51
CA PRO A 295 12.29 -64.61 33.04
C PRO A 295 12.52 -63.09 33.22
N GLN A 296 13.75 -62.66 33.48
CA GLN A 296 14.10 -61.28 33.64
C GLN A 296 13.98 -60.52 32.28
N ARG A 297 14.47 -61.18 31.24
CA ARG A 297 14.35 -60.63 29.88
C ARG A 297 12.90 -60.54 29.43
N GLN A 298 12.07 -61.51 29.72
CA GLN A 298 10.66 -61.50 29.43
C GLN A 298 9.95 -60.33 30.12
N GLN A 299 10.22 -60.12 31.42
CA GLN A 299 9.63 -59.00 32.17
C GLN A 299 10.04 -57.64 31.58
N LEU A 300 11.33 -57.46 31.23
CA LEU A 300 11.80 -56.22 30.59
C LEU A 300 11.14 -55.97 29.24
N LEU A 301 10.89 -57.00 28.44
CA LEU A 301 10.18 -56.90 27.17
C LEU A 301 8.72 -56.49 27.37
N GLU A 302 8.02 -57.09 28.34
CA GLU A 302 6.65 -56.78 28.67
C GLU A 302 6.51 -55.32 29.14
N GLU A 303 7.38 -54.83 30.02
CA GLU A 303 7.42 -53.45 30.50
C GLU A 303 7.69 -52.47 29.35
N ARG A 304 8.62 -52.79 28.42
CA ARG A 304 8.94 -51.97 27.27
C ARG A 304 7.78 -51.93 26.27
N LEU A 305 7.18 -53.07 25.96
CA LEU A 305 6.00 -53.15 25.08
C LEU A 305 4.81 -52.40 25.68
N ASP A 306 4.54 -52.58 27.01
CA ASP A 306 3.45 -51.86 27.67
C ASP A 306 3.63 -50.32 27.59
N THR A 307 4.86 -49.84 27.73
CA THR A 307 5.19 -48.43 27.56
C THR A 307 4.84 -47.92 26.14
N ILE A 308 5.27 -48.69 25.11
CA ILE A 308 5.01 -48.36 23.71
C ILE A 308 3.49 -48.34 23.41
N TYR A 309 2.78 -49.40 23.81
CA TYR A 309 1.33 -49.50 23.58
C TYR A 309 0.53 -48.47 24.37
N THR A 310 0.96 -48.12 25.58
CA THR A 310 0.33 -47.12 26.42
C THR A 310 0.45 -45.73 25.76
N LEU A 311 1.64 -45.42 25.24
CA LEU A 311 1.84 -44.13 24.55
C LEU A 311 1.07 -44.08 23.24
N ALA A 312 1.06 -45.15 22.44
CA ALA A 312 0.27 -45.25 21.21
C ALA A 312 -1.25 -45.07 21.48
N ARG A 313 -1.76 -45.69 22.57
CA ARG A 313 -3.16 -45.55 23.01
C ARG A 313 -3.48 -44.14 23.45
N LYS A 314 -2.56 -43.47 24.16
CA LYS A 314 -2.71 -42.07 24.57
C LYS A 314 -2.88 -41.15 23.35
N HIS A 315 -2.11 -41.38 22.30
CA HIS A 315 -2.18 -40.62 21.05
C HIS A 315 -3.24 -41.14 20.07
N ARG A 316 -3.95 -42.24 20.37
CA ARG A 316 -5.00 -42.86 19.55
C ARG A 316 -4.49 -43.29 18.16
N ILE A 317 -3.30 -43.83 18.10
CA ILE A 317 -2.67 -44.34 16.87
C ILE A 317 -2.21 -45.77 17.06
N GLN A 318 -1.78 -46.39 15.96
CA GLN A 318 -1.11 -47.69 16.03
C GLN A 318 0.32 -47.51 16.57
N PRO A 319 0.88 -48.49 17.31
CA PRO A 319 2.25 -48.41 17.83
C PRO A 319 3.32 -48.22 16.73
N THR A 320 3.07 -48.75 15.54
CA THR A 320 3.92 -48.60 14.35
C THR A 320 3.96 -47.19 13.80
N GLU A 321 2.97 -46.32 14.12
CA GLU A 321 2.83 -44.95 13.65
C GLU A 321 3.48 -43.91 14.59
N LEU A 322 4.08 -44.37 15.73
CA LEU A 322 4.68 -43.46 16.72
C LEU A 322 5.83 -42.62 16.13
N GLY A 323 6.68 -43.24 15.29
CA GLY A 323 7.77 -42.54 14.60
C GLY A 323 7.27 -41.46 13.62
N GLU A 324 6.24 -41.79 12.84
CA GLU A 324 5.59 -40.81 11.92
C GLU A 324 4.90 -39.68 12.69
N LEU A 325 4.31 -39.99 13.85
CA LEU A 325 3.73 -38.99 14.71
C LEU A 325 4.80 -38.02 15.23
N GLN A 326 5.91 -38.54 15.71
CA GLN A 326 7.02 -37.72 16.20
C GLN A 326 7.53 -36.76 15.13
N GLN A 327 7.70 -37.24 13.90
CA GLN A 327 8.14 -36.42 12.78
C GLN A 327 7.14 -35.31 12.46
N ARG A 328 5.85 -35.61 12.40
CA ARG A 328 4.79 -34.62 12.15
C ARG A 328 4.70 -33.54 13.23
N LEU A 329 4.83 -33.94 14.51
CA LEU A 329 4.80 -32.99 15.63
C LEU A 329 6.05 -32.10 15.64
N LEU A 330 7.20 -32.61 15.20
CA LEU A 330 8.43 -31.84 15.05
C LEU A 330 8.29 -30.79 13.96
N GLU A 331 7.79 -31.17 12.78
CA GLU A 331 7.54 -30.24 11.66
C GLU A 331 6.56 -29.14 12.05
N GLU A 332 5.46 -29.50 12.75
CA GLU A 332 4.48 -28.50 13.24
C GLU A 332 5.10 -27.54 14.27
N LEU A 333 5.98 -28.02 15.12
CA LEU A 333 6.69 -27.17 16.10
C LEU A 333 7.70 -26.24 15.42
N GLU A 334 8.40 -26.71 14.39
CA GLU A 334 9.34 -25.90 13.59
C GLU A 334 8.61 -24.77 12.87
N ASP A 335 7.44 -25.04 12.29
CA ASP A 335 6.61 -24.04 11.63
C ASP A 335 6.14 -22.95 12.62
N LEU A 336 5.69 -23.33 13.82
CA LEU A 336 5.29 -22.38 14.87
C LEU A 336 6.48 -21.52 15.36
N ASN A 337 7.66 -22.09 15.49
CA ASN A 337 8.87 -21.36 15.85
C ASN A 337 9.32 -20.38 14.75
N ALA A 338 9.11 -20.71 13.47
CA ALA A 338 9.36 -19.81 12.35
C ALA A 338 8.42 -18.59 12.37
N ASP A 339 7.14 -18.78 12.68
CA ASP A 339 6.16 -17.72 12.83
C ASP A 339 6.50 -16.78 13.99
N ASP A 340 6.93 -17.29 15.13
CA ASP A 340 7.36 -16.47 16.28
C ASP A 340 8.60 -15.64 15.94
N GLN A 341 9.61 -16.21 15.25
CA GLN A 341 10.78 -15.46 14.79
C GLN A 341 10.41 -14.39 13.74
N ALA A 342 9.47 -14.68 12.84
CA ALA A 342 8.97 -13.70 11.88
C ALA A 342 8.25 -12.55 12.59
N SER A 343 7.48 -12.84 13.62
CA SER A 343 6.79 -11.85 14.45
C SER A 343 7.77 -10.93 15.19
N GLU A 344 8.83 -11.47 15.79
CA GLU A 344 9.89 -10.67 16.43
C GLU A 344 10.61 -9.76 15.45
N ARG A 345 10.97 -10.24 14.25
CA ARG A 345 11.59 -9.42 13.19
C ARG A 345 10.68 -8.29 12.74
N LEU A 346 9.40 -8.57 12.52
CA LEU A 346 8.43 -7.53 12.14
C LEU A 346 8.22 -6.50 13.25
N ALA A 347 8.30 -6.88 14.53
CA ALA A 347 8.23 -5.94 15.64
C ALA A 347 9.47 -5.01 15.69
N GLU A 348 10.66 -5.54 15.42
CA GLU A 348 11.88 -4.73 15.30
C GLU A 348 11.84 -3.77 14.11
N GLU A 349 11.38 -4.25 12.93
CA GLU A 349 11.18 -3.43 11.74
C GLU A 349 10.15 -2.33 12.00
N LEU A 350 9.04 -2.64 12.66
CA LEU A 350 8.00 -1.67 13.02
C LEU A 350 8.56 -0.56 13.90
N ALA A 351 9.39 -0.91 14.89
CA ALA A 351 10.07 0.07 15.74
C ALA A 351 11.09 0.92 14.96
N ALA A 352 11.79 0.33 13.98
CA ALA A 352 12.71 1.06 13.10
C ALA A 352 11.96 2.04 12.19
N TYR A 353 10.85 1.62 11.57
CA TYR A 353 10.02 2.49 10.74
C TYR A 353 9.38 3.63 11.55
N ALA A 354 8.96 3.36 12.80
CA ALA A 354 8.44 4.40 13.69
C ALA A 354 9.51 5.47 13.98
N ARG A 355 10.74 5.09 14.28
CA ARG A 355 11.86 6.03 14.51
C ARG A 355 12.17 6.84 13.26
N HIS A 356 12.30 6.17 12.11
CA HIS A 356 12.55 6.85 10.84
C HIS A 356 11.44 7.84 10.48
N TYR A 357 10.18 7.48 10.71
CA TYR A 357 9.05 8.38 10.53
C TYR A 357 9.17 9.60 11.45
N GLN A 358 9.45 9.41 12.74
CA GLN A 358 9.57 10.48 13.71
C GLN A 358 10.67 11.49 13.33
N GLU A 359 11.83 11.01 12.90
CA GLU A 359 12.93 11.85 12.43
C GLU A 359 12.50 12.70 11.22
N LYS A 360 11.92 12.07 10.19
CA LYS A 360 11.49 12.77 8.98
C LYS A 360 10.32 13.71 9.22
N ALA A 361 9.37 13.33 10.05
CA ALA A 361 8.21 14.13 10.39
C ALA A 361 8.60 15.36 11.26
N ALA A 362 9.58 15.22 12.16
CA ALA A 362 10.10 16.33 12.94
C ALA A 362 10.86 17.34 12.05
N GLU A 363 11.67 16.86 11.10
CA GLU A 363 12.35 17.70 10.11
C GLU A 363 11.34 18.48 9.27
N LEU A 364 10.29 17.81 8.79
CA LEU A 364 9.18 18.42 8.03
C LEU A 364 8.44 19.48 8.86
N SER A 365 8.15 19.19 10.13
CA SER A 365 7.49 20.11 11.06
C SER A 365 8.29 21.41 11.23
N GLN A 366 9.61 21.29 11.39
CA GLN A 366 10.50 22.45 11.53
C GLN A 366 10.49 23.31 10.26
N LEU A 367 10.55 22.71 9.08
CA LEU A 367 10.47 23.44 7.80
C LEU A 367 9.12 24.14 7.64
N ARG A 368 8.03 23.47 7.96
CA ARG A 368 6.68 24.05 7.93
C ARG A 368 6.52 25.22 8.87
N GLN A 369 7.06 25.13 10.09
CA GLN A 369 6.98 26.22 11.06
C GLN A 369 7.68 27.48 10.56
N GLN A 370 8.91 27.35 10.03
CA GLN A 370 9.65 28.46 9.45
C GLN A 370 8.99 29.04 8.21
N ALA A 371 8.42 28.17 7.36
CA ALA A 371 7.72 28.60 6.16
C ALA A 371 6.38 29.27 6.50
N ALA A 372 5.67 28.78 7.52
CA ALA A 372 4.39 29.34 7.96
C ALA A 372 4.51 30.80 8.39
N GLU A 373 5.53 31.15 9.15
CA GLU A 373 5.81 32.53 9.55
C GLU A 373 6.09 33.42 8.32
N ARG A 374 7.01 33.00 7.45
CA ARG A 374 7.40 33.76 6.25
C ARG A 374 6.23 33.91 5.26
N LEU A 375 5.48 32.84 5.03
CA LEU A 375 4.31 32.88 4.13
C LEU A 375 3.20 33.77 4.71
N ALA A 376 2.96 33.69 6.02
CA ALA A 376 1.94 34.50 6.67
C ALA A 376 2.28 36.00 6.56
N ASP A 377 3.51 36.40 6.81
CA ASP A 377 3.95 37.79 6.68
C ASP A 377 3.85 38.29 5.23
N ALA A 378 4.30 37.49 4.26
CA ALA A 378 4.24 37.85 2.85
C ALA A 378 2.81 38.02 2.35
N VAL A 379 1.91 37.07 2.67
CA VAL A 379 0.49 37.16 2.31
C VAL A 379 -0.16 38.37 2.99
N GLN A 380 0.14 38.63 4.25
CA GLN A 380 -0.40 39.77 4.97
C GLN A 380 0.01 41.11 4.31
N ILE A 381 1.25 41.24 3.86
CA ILE A 381 1.71 42.45 3.13
C ILE A 381 0.90 42.63 1.84
N GLU A 382 0.73 41.58 1.05
CA GLU A 382 -0.05 41.68 -0.20
C GLU A 382 -1.54 41.98 0.06
N MET A 383 -2.12 41.46 1.14
CA MET A 383 -3.49 41.80 1.55
C MET A 383 -3.67 43.29 1.80
N GLN A 384 -2.66 43.97 2.42
CA GLN A 384 -2.73 45.43 2.59
C GLN A 384 -2.86 46.16 1.22
N GLY A 385 -2.03 45.76 0.24
CA GLY A 385 -2.05 46.28 -1.13
C GLY A 385 -3.38 46.00 -1.87
N LEU A 386 -4.03 44.91 -1.56
CA LEU A 386 -5.30 44.48 -2.15
C LEU A 386 -6.54 45.11 -1.48
N GLY A 387 -6.37 46.22 -0.75
CA GLY A 387 -7.46 46.96 -0.15
C GLY A 387 -8.07 46.33 1.10
N MET A 388 -7.28 45.63 1.85
CA MET A 388 -7.62 45.06 3.18
C MET A 388 -6.71 45.63 4.28
N PRO A 389 -6.75 46.98 4.52
CA PRO A 389 -5.86 47.61 5.49
C PRO A 389 -6.16 47.10 6.91
N GLY A 390 -5.11 46.65 7.60
CA GLY A 390 -5.24 46.06 8.94
C GLY A 390 -5.75 44.61 8.98
N GLY A 391 -5.95 43.99 7.82
CA GLY A 391 -6.19 42.55 7.71
C GLY A 391 -5.00 41.75 8.22
N ARG A 392 -5.25 40.63 8.86
CA ARG A 392 -4.22 39.69 9.38
C ARG A 392 -4.40 38.34 8.77
N PHE A 393 -3.28 37.69 8.46
CA PHE A 393 -3.21 36.33 8.01
C PHE A 393 -2.27 35.53 8.92
N SER A 394 -2.61 34.30 9.21
CA SER A 394 -1.80 33.42 10.04
C SER A 394 -1.96 31.97 9.58
N ILE A 395 -0.94 31.19 9.74
CA ILE A 395 -0.95 29.76 9.45
C ILE A 395 -0.81 29.02 10.77
N GLN A 396 -1.83 28.25 11.12
CA GLN A 396 -1.85 27.46 12.33
C GLN A 396 -1.40 26.04 12.02
N LEU A 397 -0.39 25.58 12.76
CA LEU A 397 0.08 24.21 12.79
C LEU A 397 -0.47 23.56 14.06
N GLN A 398 -1.49 22.74 13.92
CA GLN A 398 -2.09 22.03 15.06
C GLN A 398 -1.49 20.64 15.15
N ALA A 399 -0.84 20.35 16.28
CA ALA A 399 -0.32 19.00 16.53
C ALA A 399 -1.46 17.97 16.45
N GLY A 400 -1.27 16.94 15.67
CA GLY A 400 -2.19 15.81 15.60
C GLY A 400 -2.18 15.02 16.91
N SER A 401 -3.32 14.50 17.31
CA SER A 401 -3.47 13.65 18.51
C SER A 401 -3.12 12.18 18.24
N ALA A 402 -2.63 11.85 17.08
CA ALA A 402 -2.44 10.47 16.68
C ALA A 402 -1.17 9.87 17.32
N GLU A 403 -1.36 8.81 18.08
CA GLU A 403 -0.25 7.97 18.58
C GLU A 403 0.47 7.22 17.45
N GLU A 404 -0.11 7.17 16.27
CA GLU A 404 0.35 6.44 15.09
C GLU A 404 0.89 7.37 14.01
N PRO A 405 1.90 6.93 13.21
CA PRO A 405 2.41 7.64 12.06
C PRO A 405 1.30 8.05 11.08
N GLN A 406 1.17 9.36 10.85
CA GLN A 406 0.21 9.92 9.90
C GLN A 406 0.88 10.21 8.56
N PRO A 407 0.20 10.00 7.41
CA PRO A 407 0.78 10.18 6.08
C PRO A 407 1.14 11.65 5.78
N HIS A 408 0.60 12.59 6.53
CA HIS A 408 0.78 14.01 6.33
C HIS A 408 1.72 14.70 7.34
N GLY A 409 2.39 13.92 8.21
CA GLY A 409 3.27 14.44 9.25
C GLY A 409 2.57 14.62 10.59
N LEU A 410 3.19 15.43 11.46
CA LEU A 410 2.76 15.58 12.86
C LEU A 410 1.61 16.58 13.04
N GLU A 411 1.38 17.48 12.07
CA GLU A 411 0.45 18.60 12.20
C GLU A 411 -0.65 18.59 11.12
N GLN A 412 -1.76 19.19 11.48
CA GLN A 412 -2.74 19.71 10.55
C GLN A 412 -2.44 21.19 10.28
N VAL A 413 -2.48 21.58 9.01
CA VAL A 413 -2.21 22.95 8.56
C VAL A 413 -3.52 23.66 8.28
N GLU A 414 -3.77 24.81 8.92
CA GLU A 414 -4.95 25.61 8.68
C GLU A 414 -4.59 27.08 8.46
N PHE A 415 -5.12 27.68 7.39
CA PHE A 415 -4.98 29.10 7.10
C PHE A 415 -6.09 29.87 7.79
N LEU A 416 -5.69 30.86 8.58
CA LEU A 416 -6.57 31.71 9.36
C LEU A 416 -6.45 33.16 8.89
N VAL A 417 -7.57 33.86 8.84
CA VAL A 417 -7.61 35.25 8.40
C VAL A 417 -8.53 36.08 9.27
N SER A 418 -8.19 37.36 9.40
CA SER A 418 -9.07 38.42 9.85
C SER A 418 -9.03 39.55 8.84
N THR A 419 -10.17 39.91 8.24
CA THR A 419 -10.24 40.92 7.18
C THR A 419 -10.30 42.35 7.74
N ASN A 420 -10.65 42.52 9.03
CA ASN A 420 -10.78 43.81 9.68
C ASN A 420 -9.98 43.88 10.98
N PRO A 421 -9.43 45.07 11.30
CA PRO A 421 -8.73 45.27 12.56
C PRO A 421 -9.58 44.92 13.78
N GLY A 422 -9.01 44.22 14.76
CA GLY A 422 -9.70 43.92 16.03
C GLY A 422 -10.59 42.67 16.01
N LEU A 423 -10.87 42.09 14.85
CA LEU A 423 -11.60 40.81 14.76
C LEU A 423 -10.68 39.60 15.02
N PRO A 424 -11.23 38.53 15.59
CA PRO A 424 -10.44 37.29 15.77
C PRO A 424 -10.12 36.64 14.42
N LEU A 425 -8.99 35.93 14.37
CA LEU A 425 -8.65 35.06 13.24
C LEU A 425 -9.66 33.94 13.11
N LYS A 426 -10.10 33.65 11.89
CA LYS A 426 -11.05 32.57 11.55
C LYS A 426 -10.52 31.78 10.36
N SER A 427 -10.92 30.52 10.25
CA SER A 427 -10.68 29.71 9.07
C SER A 427 -11.16 30.41 7.80
N LEU A 428 -10.43 30.27 6.69
CA LEU A 428 -10.83 30.78 5.37
C LEU A 428 -12.25 30.34 4.98
N ALA A 429 -12.67 29.14 5.35
CA ALA A 429 -14.01 28.64 5.10
C ALA A 429 -15.13 29.45 5.81
N LYS A 430 -14.78 30.31 6.78
CA LYS A 430 -15.72 31.14 7.54
C LYS A 430 -15.68 32.62 7.13
N VAL A 431 -14.99 32.97 6.02
CA VAL A 431 -14.98 34.32 5.46
C VAL A 431 -16.32 34.58 4.83
N ALA A 432 -16.99 35.67 5.23
CA ALA A 432 -18.37 35.95 4.86
C ALA A 432 -18.55 36.58 3.47
N SER A 433 -17.50 37.22 2.92
CA SER A 433 -17.55 37.98 1.66
C SER A 433 -16.80 37.24 0.54
N GLY A 434 -17.48 36.95 -0.57
CA GLY A 434 -16.85 36.34 -1.76
C GLY A 434 -15.71 37.21 -2.32
N GLY A 435 -15.86 38.52 -2.37
CA GLY A 435 -14.82 39.43 -2.83
C GLY A 435 -13.59 39.52 -1.90
N GLU A 436 -13.78 39.38 -0.58
CA GLU A 436 -12.65 39.26 0.38
C GLU A 436 -11.93 37.96 0.17
N LEU A 437 -12.63 36.83 0.05
CA LEU A 437 -12.04 35.52 -0.20
C LEU A 437 -11.25 35.50 -1.51
N SER A 438 -11.77 36.10 -2.59
CA SER A 438 -11.06 36.18 -3.88
C SER A 438 -9.73 36.93 -3.74
N ARG A 439 -9.71 38.07 -3.03
CA ARG A 439 -8.49 38.86 -2.81
C ARG A 439 -7.47 38.13 -1.93
N ILE A 440 -7.92 37.43 -0.87
CA ILE A 440 -7.05 36.61 -0.03
C ILE A 440 -6.48 35.46 -0.84
N SER A 441 -7.31 34.76 -1.60
CA SER A 441 -6.91 33.69 -2.50
C SER A 441 -5.84 34.17 -3.48
N LEU A 442 -6.04 35.31 -4.11
CA LEU A 442 -5.07 35.91 -5.02
C LEU A 442 -3.73 36.22 -4.29
N ALA A 443 -3.80 36.84 -3.10
CA ALA A 443 -2.58 37.10 -2.32
C ALA A 443 -1.78 35.82 -2.04
N ILE A 444 -2.46 34.75 -1.63
CA ILE A 444 -1.83 33.45 -1.39
C ILE A 444 -1.21 32.91 -2.68
N GLN A 445 -1.98 32.86 -3.77
CA GLN A 445 -1.53 32.35 -5.07
C GLN A 445 -0.33 33.12 -5.61
N VAL A 446 -0.35 34.45 -5.56
CA VAL A 446 0.78 35.26 -6.03
C VAL A 446 2.05 35.00 -5.22
N ILE A 447 1.95 34.86 -3.90
CA ILE A 447 3.11 34.59 -3.06
C ILE A 447 3.62 33.16 -3.23
N THR A 448 2.74 32.18 -3.31
CA THR A 448 3.15 30.78 -3.55
C THR A 448 3.71 30.60 -4.96
N ALA A 449 3.14 31.26 -5.96
CA ALA A 449 3.65 31.26 -7.33
C ALA A 449 5.09 31.83 -7.46
N GLN A 450 5.49 32.77 -6.58
CA GLN A 450 6.86 33.31 -6.57
C GLN A 450 7.92 32.25 -6.23
N THR A 451 7.54 31.20 -5.53
CA THR A 451 8.40 30.08 -5.15
C THR A 451 8.19 28.84 -6.03
N SER A 452 7.19 28.88 -6.90
CA SER A 452 6.91 27.80 -7.84
C SER A 452 8.08 27.62 -8.82
N ARG A 453 8.41 26.36 -9.08
CA ARG A 453 9.38 25.98 -10.12
C ARG A 453 8.75 25.84 -11.49
N VAL A 454 7.42 25.93 -11.56
CA VAL A 454 6.68 25.80 -12.81
C VAL A 454 6.81 27.09 -13.61
N PRO A 455 7.27 27.03 -14.85
CA PRO A 455 7.61 28.25 -15.63
C PRO A 455 6.41 28.98 -16.19
N THR A 456 5.24 28.34 -16.27
CA THR A 456 4.02 28.92 -16.83
C THR A 456 2.89 28.91 -15.78
N LEU A 457 2.37 30.10 -15.49
CA LEU A 457 1.28 30.30 -14.56
C LEU A 457 0.06 30.83 -15.32
N VAL A 458 -1.10 30.27 -15.05
CA VAL A 458 -2.36 30.69 -15.67
C VAL A 458 -3.30 31.20 -14.58
N PHE A 459 -3.83 32.40 -14.76
CA PHE A 459 -4.77 33.02 -13.85
C PHE A 459 -6.09 33.30 -14.57
N ASP A 460 -7.15 32.63 -14.17
CA ASP A 460 -8.51 32.88 -14.68
C ASP A 460 -9.32 33.63 -13.65
N GLU A 461 -10.04 34.64 -14.11
CA GLU A 461 -10.99 35.45 -13.30
C GLU A 461 -10.40 36.04 -12.01
N VAL A 462 -9.09 36.37 -11.99
CA VAL A 462 -8.41 36.97 -10.83
C VAL A 462 -8.98 38.35 -10.44
N ASP A 463 -9.72 38.94 -11.33
CA ASP A 463 -10.29 40.27 -11.20
C ASP A 463 -11.78 40.28 -10.76
N VAL A 464 -12.34 39.11 -10.41
CA VAL A 464 -13.70 39.03 -9.89
C VAL A 464 -13.82 39.69 -8.51
N GLY A 465 -14.70 40.65 -8.40
CA GLY A 465 -14.96 41.38 -7.16
C GLY A 465 -13.90 42.42 -6.77
N ILE A 466 -13.01 42.78 -7.70
CA ILE A 466 -12.05 43.88 -7.53
C ILE A 466 -12.31 44.98 -8.58
N GLY A 467 -11.79 46.18 -8.34
CA GLY A 467 -11.88 47.29 -9.27
C GLY A 467 -11.03 48.48 -8.80
N GLY A 468 -10.95 49.51 -9.63
CA GLY A 468 -10.22 50.73 -9.31
C GLY A 468 -8.74 50.51 -8.95
N PRO A 469 -8.26 51.13 -7.87
CA PRO A 469 -6.84 51.00 -7.48
C PRO A 469 -6.40 49.59 -7.19
N THR A 470 -7.27 48.73 -6.65
CA THR A 470 -6.94 47.32 -6.35
C THR A 470 -6.65 46.53 -7.62
N ALA A 471 -7.39 46.77 -8.70
CA ALA A 471 -7.13 46.10 -9.97
C ALA A 471 -5.78 46.48 -10.59
N GLU A 472 -5.33 47.71 -10.39
CA GLU A 472 -3.99 48.14 -10.81
C GLU A 472 -2.88 47.39 -10.04
N VAL A 473 -3.02 47.28 -8.73
CA VAL A 473 -2.10 46.53 -7.89
C VAL A 473 -2.04 45.06 -8.33
N VAL A 474 -3.18 44.43 -8.59
CA VAL A 474 -3.25 43.05 -9.13
C VAL A 474 -2.49 42.93 -10.44
N GLY A 475 -2.74 43.84 -11.38
CA GLY A 475 -2.03 43.85 -12.66
C GLY A 475 -0.51 43.98 -12.50
N GLN A 476 -0.05 44.86 -11.60
CA GLN A 476 1.39 45.02 -11.29
C GLN A 476 1.99 43.76 -10.67
N LEU A 477 1.26 43.06 -9.80
CA LEU A 477 1.68 41.80 -9.21
C LEU A 477 1.88 40.70 -10.28
N LEU A 478 0.87 40.54 -11.16
CA LEU A 478 0.93 39.57 -12.25
C LEU A 478 2.05 39.90 -13.26
N ARG A 479 2.27 41.19 -13.52
CA ARG A 479 3.39 41.64 -14.36
C ARG A 479 4.74 41.26 -13.78
N ARG A 480 4.97 41.51 -12.48
CA ARG A 480 6.20 41.13 -11.77
C ARG A 480 6.43 39.61 -11.80
N LEU A 481 5.38 38.78 -11.70
CA LEU A 481 5.48 37.33 -11.91
C LEU A 481 5.91 37.01 -13.35
N GLY A 482 5.34 37.69 -14.34
CA GLY A 482 5.67 37.52 -15.75
C GLY A 482 7.13 37.87 -16.09
N GLU A 483 7.79 38.76 -15.36
CA GLU A 483 9.21 39.06 -15.53
C GLU A 483 10.13 37.86 -15.24
N ARG A 484 9.68 36.96 -14.37
CA ARG A 484 10.43 35.74 -13.98
C ARG A 484 10.09 34.51 -14.82
N GLY A 485 8.90 34.49 -15.43
CA GLY A 485 8.40 33.35 -16.18
C GLY A 485 7.36 33.76 -17.23
N GLN A 486 6.38 32.92 -17.42
CA GLN A 486 5.23 33.16 -18.29
C GLN A 486 3.95 33.19 -17.45
N VAL A 487 3.19 34.27 -17.58
CA VAL A 487 1.89 34.42 -16.95
C VAL A 487 0.83 34.62 -18.03
N LEU A 488 -0.20 33.79 -18.02
CA LEU A 488 -1.41 33.97 -18.84
C LEU A 488 -2.54 34.43 -17.94
N THR A 489 -3.19 35.52 -18.25
CA THR A 489 -4.32 35.99 -17.44
C THR A 489 -5.50 36.41 -18.31
N VAL A 490 -6.68 35.90 -17.95
CA VAL A 490 -7.95 36.34 -18.53
C VAL A 490 -8.51 37.47 -17.65
N THR A 491 -8.82 38.62 -18.25
CA THR A 491 -9.34 39.77 -17.50
C THR A 491 -10.40 40.50 -18.27
N HIS A 492 -11.30 41.14 -17.53
CA HIS A 492 -12.27 42.10 -18.03
C HIS A 492 -11.99 43.55 -17.56
N LEU A 493 -10.93 43.73 -16.73
CA LEU A 493 -10.55 45.03 -16.17
C LEU A 493 -9.45 45.71 -16.98
N PRO A 494 -9.64 46.97 -17.43
CA PRO A 494 -8.64 47.70 -18.20
C PRO A 494 -7.33 47.93 -17.41
N GLN A 495 -7.42 48.06 -16.07
CA GLN A 495 -6.26 48.23 -15.18
C GLN A 495 -5.31 47.04 -15.24
N VAL A 496 -5.85 45.80 -15.25
CA VAL A 496 -5.05 44.57 -15.38
C VAL A 496 -4.55 44.43 -16.82
N ALA A 497 -5.41 44.65 -17.82
CA ALA A 497 -5.08 44.55 -19.22
C ALA A 497 -3.93 45.50 -19.65
N ALA A 498 -3.88 46.69 -19.08
CA ALA A 498 -2.82 47.66 -19.33
C ALA A 498 -1.43 47.17 -18.85
N GLN A 499 -1.35 46.28 -17.85
CA GLN A 499 -0.10 45.81 -17.26
C GLN A 499 0.58 44.65 -18.06
N GLY A 500 -0.15 44.01 -19.00
CA GLY A 500 0.42 42.88 -19.78
C GLY A 500 1.67 43.27 -20.58
N HIS A 501 2.61 42.33 -20.74
CA HIS A 501 3.70 42.46 -21.72
C HIS A 501 3.18 42.19 -23.12
N ASN A 502 2.29 41.21 -23.27
CA ASN A 502 1.61 40.85 -24.50
C ASN A 502 0.10 40.93 -24.30
N HIS A 503 -0.64 41.19 -25.38
CA HIS A 503 -2.08 41.31 -25.32
C HIS A 503 -2.75 40.53 -26.45
N LEU A 504 -3.59 39.56 -26.10
CA LEU A 504 -4.38 38.74 -27.00
C LEU A 504 -5.85 39.15 -26.91
N PHE A 505 -6.45 39.40 -28.05
CA PHE A 505 -7.86 39.83 -28.15
C PHE A 505 -8.70 38.71 -28.78
N VAL A 506 -9.66 38.22 -28.03
CA VAL A 506 -10.61 37.18 -28.45
C VAL A 506 -11.88 37.85 -28.96
N HIS A 507 -12.23 37.64 -30.23
CA HIS A 507 -13.39 38.20 -30.85
C HIS A 507 -14.18 37.21 -31.70
N LYS A 508 -15.44 37.48 -31.90
CA LYS A 508 -16.32 36.69 -32.75
C LYS A 508 -16.30 37.23 -34.17
N GLN A 509 -15.86 36.43 -35.12
CA GLN A 509 -16.05 36.71 -36.55
C GLN A 509 -17.40 36.13 -36.98
N ARG A 510 -18.32 37.01 -37.40
CA ARG A 510 -19.62 36.60 -37.95
C ARG A 510 -19.41 36.20 -39.40
N GLY A 511 -19.48 34.88 -39.70
CA GLY A 511 -19.66 34.39 -41.05
C GLY A 511 -21.12 34.44 -41.49
N SER A 512 -21.39 34.10 -42.75
CA SER A 512 -22.75 34.11 -43.30
C SER A 512 -23.68 33.05 -42.67
N GLU A 513 -23.14 31.97 -42.13
CA GLU A 513 -23.93 30.88 -41.52
C GLU A 513 -23.45 30.45 -40.11
N GLU A 514 -22.21 30.82 -39.71
CA GLU A 514 -21.63 30.42 -38.42
C GLU A 514 -20.83 31.56 -37.79
N THR A 515 -20.82 31.58 -36.45
CA THR A 515 -19.97 32.48 -35.66
C THR A 515 -18.68 31.74 -35.33
N ARG A 516 -17.52 32.29 -35.73
CA ARG A 516 -16.19 31.70 -35.43
C ARG A 516 -15.47 32.55 -34.39
N THR A 517 -14.81 31.93 -33.46
CA THR A 517 -13.92 32.60 -32.51
C THR A 517 -12.55 32.76 -33.15
N ALA A 518 -12.02 33.97 -33.15
CA ALA A 518 -10.65 34.27 -33.59
C ALA A 518 -9.91 35.01 -32.47
N VAL A 519 -8.57 34.80 -32.43
CA VAL A 519 -7.69 35.50 -31.50
C VAL A 519 -6.65 36.29 -32.29
N ALA A 520 -6.44 37.52 -31.92
CA ALA A 520 -5.47 38.43 -32.52
C ALA A 520 -4.46 38.90 -31.46
N SER A 521 -3.18 38.87 -31.78
CA SER A 521 -2.15 39.54 -30.99
C SER A 521 -2.20 41.03 -31.32
N LEU A 522 -2.37 41.88 -30.30
CA LEU A 522 -2.49 43.32 -30.46
C LEU A 522 -1.12 44.00 -30.41
N ASP A 523 -0.88 44.87 -31.38
CA ASP A 523 0.24 45.80 -31.34
C ASP A 523 -0.02 46.93 -30.30
N THR A 524 0.95 47.80 -30.06
CA THR A 524 0.85 48.87 -29.05
C THR A 524 -0.32 49.81 -29.30
N ALA A 525 -0.63 50.16 -30.55
CA ALA A 525 -1.74 51.06 -30.89
C ALA A 525 -3.09 50.37 -30.68
N GLN A 526 -3.24 49.14 -31.19
CA GLN A 526 -4.44 48.32 -31.00
C GLN A 526 -4.72 48.02 -29.53
N ARG A 527 -3.66 47.82 -28.73
CA ARG A 527 -3.76 47.62 -27.28
C ARG A 527 -4.33 48.85 -26.57
N VAL A 528 -3.91 50.08 -26.97
CA VAL A 528 -4.47 51.30 -26.42
C VAL A 528 -5.95 51.41 -26.78
N GLU A 529 -6.34 51.07 -28.02
CA GLU A 529 -7.74 51.10 -28.45
C GLU A 529 -8.59 50.08 -27.66
N GLU A 530 -8.10 48.87 -27.44
CA GLU A 530 -8.82 47.85 -26.68
C GLU A 530 -8.97 48.27 -25.20
N VAL A 531 -7.91 48.78 -24.55
CA VAL A 531 -7.99 49.27 -23.17
C VAL A 531 -8.95 50.48 -23.09
N ALA A 532 -8.97 51.35 -24.12
CA ALA A 532 -9.94 52.44 -24.17
C ALA A 532 -11.38 51.94 -24.34
N ARG A 533 -11.60 50.92 -25.17
CA ARG A 533 -12.90 50.25 -25.32
C ARG A 533 -13.37 49.62 -23.98
N MET A 534 -12.48 49.05 -23.23
CA MET A 534 -12.76 48.47 -21.90
C MET A 534 -13.10 49.55 -20.86
N LEU A 535 -12.56 50.78 -21.00
CA LEU A 535 -12.85 51.91 -20.12
C LEU A 535 -14.16 52.61 -20.45
N GLY A 536 -14.42 52.90 -21.73
CA GLY A 536 -15.48 53.80 -22.19
C GLY A 536 -16.64 53.10 -22.89
N GLY A 537 -16.58 51.80 -23.14
CA GLY A 537 -17.58 51.07 -23.93
C GLY A 537 -17.34 51.15 -25.45
N VAL A 538 -18.42 51.11 -26.27
CA VAL A 538 -18.33 50.97 -27.73
C VAL A 538 -17.86 52.26 -28.40
N ASP A 539 -18.17 53.43 -27.83
CA ASP A 539 -17.80 54.73 -28.40
C ASP A 539 -16.43 55.17 -27.84
N LEU A 540 -15.41 55.14 -28.71
CA LEU A 540 -14.05 55.59 -28.37
C LEU A 540 -13.99 57.12 -28.37
N THR A 541 -13.89 57.72 -27.18
CA THR A 541 -13.68 59.16 -27.02
C THR A 541 -12.17 59.47 -26.95
N GLU A 542 -11.79 60.73 -27.32
CA GLU A 542 -10.39 61.16 -27.18
C GLU A 542 -9.90 61.08 -25.72
N GLU A 543 -10.79 61.34 -24.75
CA GLU A 543 -10.49 61.21 -23.32
C GLU A 543 -10.20 59.79 -22.90
N SER A 544 -11.00 58.81 -23.37
CA SER A 544 -10.76 57.38 -23.09
C SER A 544 -9.45 56.88 -23.70
N LEU A 545 -9.11 57.32 -24.92
CA LEU A 545 -7.85 57.01 -25.58
C LEU A 545 -6.65 57.62 -24.86
N GLN A 546 -6.71 58.86 -24.39
CA GLN A 546 -5.64 59.48 -23.61
C GLN A 546 -5.43 58.76 -22.28
N HIS A 547 -6.52 58.41 -21.61
CA HIS A 547 -6.44 57.63 -20.36
C HIS A 547 -5.81 56.26 -20.58
N ALA A 548 -6.25 55.51 -21.58
CA ALA A 548 -5.68 54.22 -21.95
C ALA A 548 -4.19 54.31 -22.31
N ARG A 549 -3.77 55.33 -23.09
CA ARG A 549 -2.36 55.61 -23.41
C ARG A 549 -1.53 55.79 -22.14
N LYS A 550 -2.05 56.60 -21.17
CA LYS A 550 -1.37 56.81 -19.90
C LYS A 550 -1.23 55.51 -19.09
N MET A 551 -2.27 54.68 -19.02
CA MET A 551 -2.23 53.40 -18.31
C MET A 551 -1.23 52.45 -18.94
N VAL A 552 -1.23 52.28 -20.28
CA VAL A 552 -0.30 51.38 -20.98
C VAL A 552 1.13 51.89 -20.90
N SER A 553 1.38 53.21 -21.00
CA SER A 553 2.74 53.76 -20.87
C SER A 553 3.29 53.70 -19.46
N SER A 554 2.46 53.93 -18.44
CA SER A 554 2.87 53.80 -17.02
C SER A 554 3.25 52.38 -16.64
N ALA A 555 2.70 51.38 -17.33
CA ALA A 555 3.04 49.96 -17.11
C ALA A 555 4.39 49.56 -17.74
N GLN A 556 4.94 50.35 -18.67
CA GLN A 556 6.21 50.07 -19.35
C GLN A 556 7.44 50.63 -18.59
N HIS A 557 7.20 51.49 -17.64
CA HIS A 557 8.19 52.09 -16.75
C HIS A 557 8.07 51.54 -15.32
#